data_463ab66ae1ac13353827b0c0bcff1d06
#
_entry.id   463ab66ae1ac13353827b0c0bcff1d06
#
_cell.length_a   1.000
_cell.length_b   1.000
_cell.length_c   1.000
_cell.angle_alpha   90.00
_cell.angle_beta   90.00
_cell.angle_gamma   90.00
#
_symmetry.space_group_name_H-M   'P 1'
#
loop_
_entity.id
_entity.type
_entity.pdbx_description
1 polymer ?
#
loop_
_entity_poly.entity_id
_entity_poly.type
_entity_poly.pdbx_seq_one_letter_code
_entity_poly.pdbx_strand_id
1 'polypeptide(L)'
;MIVPSVVDDDSSLPRYALPGDAGADLRCREHVILRPGERRLVPTGVRAAIPDGHVGFVNPRSGLAIRTGLSIVNAPGTIDSGYRGEIKVALVNLDQHE
;
A
#
# COMPACT_ATOMS: atom_id res chain seq x y z
N MET A 1 -7.75 -14.09 12.39
CA MET A 1 -8.31 -14.10 11.04
C MET A 1 -7.19 -14.33 10.04
N ILE A 2 -7.43 -15.16 9.06
CA ILE A 2 -6.45 -15.43 8.00
C ILE A 2 -6.95 -14.74 6.73
N VAL A 3 -6.05 -13.97 6.08
CA VAL A 3 -6.32 -13.36 4.78
C VAL A 3 -5.45 -14.07 3.75
N PRO A 4 -6.03 -14.96 2.93
CA PRO A 4 -5.26 -15.62 1.88
C PRO A 4 -4.68 -14.60 0.93
N SER A 5 -3.38 -14.75 0.61
CA SER A 5 -2.66 -13.81 -0.25
C SER A 5 -1.76 -14.55 -1.22
N VAL A 6 -1.61 -13.98 -2.41
CA VAL A 6 -0.65 -14.44 -3.41
C VAL A 6 0.35 -13.32 -3.64
N VAL A 7 1.62 -13.64 -3.56
CA VAL A 7 2.71 -12.68 -3.78
C VAL A 7 3.59 -13.17 -4.93
N ASP A 8 4.16 -12.23 -5.68
CA ASP A 8 5.09 -12.56 -6.77
C ASP A 8 6.52 -12.81 -6.25
N ASP A 9 6.79 -12.40 -5.02
CA ASP A 9 8.08 -12.58 -4.34
C ASP A 9 7.83 -12.58 -2.84
N ASP A 10 8.58 -13.40 -2.08
CA ASP A 10 8.42 -13.48 -0.61
C ASP A 10 8.64 -12.13 0.07
N SER A 11 9.50 -11.28 -0.49
CA SER A 11 9.74 -9.93 0.04
C SER A 11 8.54 -9.01 -0.10
N SER A 12 7.58 -9.34 -0.97
CA SER A 12 6.36 -8.56 -1.19
C SER A 12 5.27 -8.88 -0.17
N LEU A 13 5.43 -9.94 0.62
CA LEU A 13 4.42 -10.34 1.61
C LEU A 13 4.23 -9.22 2.64
N PRO A 14 2.99 -8.74 2.86
CA PRO A 14 2.74 -7.73 3.89
C PRO A 14 3.19 -8.22 5.27
N ARG A 15 3.86 -7.35 6.01
CA ARG A 15 4.42 -7.69 7.32
C ARG A 15 4.11 -6.62 8.34
N TYR A 16 3.81 -7.05 9.57
CA TYR A 16 3.75 -6.15 10.70
C TYR A 16 5.17 -5.84 11.15
N ALA A 17 5.51 -4.54 11.21
CA ALA A 17 6.85 -4.11 11.62
C ALA A 17 7.12 -4.43 13.09
N LEU A 18 6.11 -4.23 13.94
CA LEU A 18 6.21 -4.45 15.38
C LEU A 18 4.98 -5.21 15.88
N PRO A 19 5.10 -6.01 16.96
CA PRO A 19 3.94 -6.62 17.60
C PRO A 19 2.95 -5.55 18.06
N GLY A 20 1.67 -5.79 17.79
CA GLY A 20 0.60 -4.85 18.14
C GLY A 20 0.29 -3.81 17.09
N ASP A 21 1.06 -3.73 16.00
CA ASP A 21 0.73 -2.83 14.89
C ASP A 21 -0.62 -3.19 14.29
N ALA A 22 -1.43 -2.17 14.00
CA ALA A 22 -2.74 -2.35 13.39
C ALA A 22 -2.64 -2.68 11.89
N GLY A 23 -1.62 -2.15 11.23
CA GLY A 23 -1.43 -2.30 9.79
C GLY A 23 -0.18 -3.09 9.44
N ALA A 24 -0.27 -3.88 8.37
CA ALA A 24 0.87 -4.54 7.77
C ALA A 24 1.45 -3.65 6.67
N ASP A 25 2.78 -3.58 6.59
CA ASP A 25 3.45 -2.76 5.58
C ASP A 25 3.37 -3.42 4.21
N LEU A 26 3.02 -2.62 3.20
CA LEU A 26 3.17 -2.95 1.78
C LEU A 26 4.40 -2.25 1.23
N ARG A 27 5.05 -2.88 0.27
CA ARG A 27 6.25 -2.35 -0.39
C ARG A 27 6.02 -2.15 -1.87
N CYS A 28 6.69 -1.15 -2.45
CA CYS A 28 6.75 -1.02 -3.90
C CYS A 28 7.50 -2.21 -4.50
N ARG A 29 6.95 -2.75 -5.59
CA ARG A 29 7.56 -3.85 -6.34
C ARG A 29 8.78 -3.40 -7.13
N GLU A 30 8.88 -2.10 -7.42
CA GLU A 30 9.95 -1.52 -8.24
C GLU A 30 10.42 -0.20 -7.63
N HIS A 31 11.63 0.21 -8.04
CA HIS A 31 12.16 1.53 -7.67
C HIS A 31 11.39 2.61 -8.43
N VAL A 32 10.92 3.63 -7.71
CA VAL A 32 10.11 4.73 -8.27
C VAL A 32 10.65 6.06 -7.78
N ILE A 33 10.78 7.01 -8.69
CA ILE A 33 11.09 8.41 -8.36
C ILE A 33 9.87 9.24 -8.71
N LEU A 34 9.37 10.01 -7.72
CA LEU A 34 8.25 10.91 -7.90
C LEU A 34 8.72 12.36 -7.79
N ARG A 35 8.48 13.13 -8.84
CA ARG A 35 8.72 14.57 -8.82
C ARG A 35 7.64 15.28 -7.98
N PRO A 36 7.90 16.50 -7.51
CA PRO A 36 6.88 17.28 -6.78
C PRO A 36 5.57 17.34 -7.53
N GLY A 37 4.47 16.99 -6.86
CA GLY A 37 3.14 16.97 -7.44
C GLY A 37 2.82 15.79 -8.33
N GLU A 38 3.80 14.97 -8.66
CA GLU A 38 3.59 13.79 -9.50
C GLU A 38 2.85 12.71 -8.75
N ARG A 39 1.92 12.03 -9.44
CA ARG A 39 1.26 10.82 -8.93
C ARG A 39 1.52 9.67 -9.88
N ARG A 40 1.62 8.47 -9.30
CA ARG A 40 1.87 7.26 -10.07
C ARG A 40 1.20 6.06 -9.42
N LEU A 41 0.60 5.22 -10.23
CA LEU A 41 0.07 3.95 -9.77
C LEU A 41 1.23 2.94 -9.67
N VAL A 42 1.52 2.48 -8.47
CA VAL A 42 2.69 1.66 -8.19
C VAL A 42 2.25 0.24 -7.82
N PRO A 43 2.84 -0.81 -8.45
CA PRO A 43 2.52 -2.18 -8.11
C PRO A 43 3.15 -2.61 -6.79
N THR A 44 2.49 -3.50 -6.06
CA THR A 44 2.98 -4.09 -4.82
C THR A 44 3.36 -5.57 -4.98
N GLY A 45 2.91 -6.22 -6.06
CA GLY A 45 3.08 -7.65 -6.25
C GLY A 45 2.18 -8.50 -5.36
N VAL A 46 1.17 -7.91 -4.73
CA VAL A 46 0.30 -8.60 -3.75
C VAL A 46 -1.13 -8.68 -4.27
N ARG A 47 -1.71 -9.87 -4.16
CA ARG A 47 -3.16 -10.10 -4.30
C ARG A 47 -3.66 -10.66 -2.98
N ALA A 48 -4.80 -10.19 -2.51
CA ALA A 48 -5.34 -10.62 -1.23
C ALA A 48 -6.84 -10.91 -1.36
N ALA A 49 -7.28 -11.97 -0.68
CA ALA A 49 -8.69 -12.32 -0.61
C ALA A 49 -9.24 -11.81 0.73
N ILE A 50 -9.78 -10.61 0.72
CA ILE A 50 -10.39 -10.03 1.91
C ILE A 50 -11.66 -10.83 2.24
N PRO A 51 -11.80 -11.35 3.47
CA PRO A 51 -12.97 -12.14 3.85
C PRO A 51 -14.28 -11.35 3.73
N ASP A 52 -15.37 -12.06 3.44
CA ASP A 52 -16.71 -11.45 3.40
C ASP A 52 -17.03 -10.72 4.69
N GLY A 53 -17.72 -9.59 4.57
CA GLY A 53 -18.04 -8.74 5.71
C GLY A 53 -16.88 -7.87 6.18
N HIS A 54 -15.75 -7.89 5.47
CA HIS A 54 -14.56 -7.10 5.78
C HIS A 54 -14.17 -6.24 4.59
N VAL A 55 -13.33 -5.26 4.86
CA VAL A 55 -12.75 -4.38 3.85
C VAL A 55 -11.26 -4.21 4.15
N GLY A 56 -10.46 -4.10 3.10
CA GLY A 56 -9.05 -3.73 3.24
C GLY A 56 -8.86 -2.24 2.97
N PHE A 57 -8.09 -1.56 3.83
CA PHE A 57 -7.70 -0.18 3.59
C PHE A 57 -6.21 -0.08 3.39
N VAL A 58 -5.81 0.66 2.36
CA VAL A 58 -4.41 1.03 2.14
C VAL A 58 -4.26 2.49 2.51
N ASN A 59 -3.45 2.73 3.53
CA ASN A 59 -3.24 4.06 4.09
C ASN A 59 -1.78 4.49 3.95
N PRO A 60 -1.51 5.82 3.85
CA PRO A 60 -0.15 6.33 3.95
C PRO A 60 0.42 6.02 5.34
N ARG A 61 1.73 5.87 5.41
CA ARG A 61 2.42 5.80 6.69
C ARG A 61 2.61 7.22 7.22
N SER A 62 2.07 7.49 8.40
CA SER A 62 2.03 8.85 8.95
C SER A 62 3.41 9.48 9.11
N GLY A 63 4.38 8.73 9.66
CA GLY A 63 5.74 9.23 9.83
C GLY A 63 6.42 9.56 8.50
N LEU A 64 6.27 8.68 7.52
CA LEU A 64 6.83 8.89 6.18
C LEU A 64 6.16 10.06 5.49
N ALA A 65 4.84 10.18 5.57
CA ALA A 65 4.08 11.26 4.97
C ALA A 65 4.51 12.64 5.53
N ILE A 66 4.68 12.73 6.84
CA ILE A 66 5.09 13.98 7.49
C ILE A 66 6.52 14.36 7.11
N ARG A 67 7.44 13.38 7.10
CA ARG A 67 8.86 13.68 6.83
C ARG A 67 9.13 13.99 5.36
N THR A 68 8.43 13.32 4.46
CA THR A 68 8.79 13.33 3.03
C THR A 68 7.69 13.85 2.11
N GLY A 69 6.48 14.08 2.62
CA GLY A 69 5.34 14.47 1.79
C GLY A 69 4.79 13.34 0.91
N LEU A 70 5.26 12.11 1.10
CA LEU A 70 4.72 10.97 0.34
C LEU A 70 3.36 10.57 0.89
N SER A 71 2.36 10.55 0.01
CA SER A 71 0.99 10.20 0.39
C SER A 71 0.32 9.34 -0.68
N ILE A 72 -0.94 9.03 -0.48
CA ILE A 72 -1.77 8.27 -1.40
C ILE A 72 -2.92 9.15 -1.85
N VAL A 73 -3.14 9.23 -3.17
CA VAL A 73 -4.13 10.15 -3.77
C VAL A 73 -5.54 9.87 -3.26
N ASN A 74 -5.89 8.60 -3.16
CA ASN A 74 -7.24 8.13 -2.79
C ASN A 74 -7.27 7.54 -1.37
N ALA A 75 -6.54 8.12 -0.43
CA ALA A 75 -6.50 7.59 0.95
C ALA A 75 -7.85 7.76 1.65
N PRO A 76 -8.38 6.67 2.27
CA PRO A 76 -7.86 5.31 2.19
C PRO A 76 -8.18 4.66 0.84
N GLY A 77 -7.23 3.91 0.29
CA GLY A 77 -7.51 3.02 -0.83
C GLY A 77 -8.35 1.85 -0.33
N THR A 78 -9.48 1.58 -0.99
CA THR A 78 -10.43 0.58 -0.53
C THR A 78 -10.29 -0.70 -1.34
N ILE A 79 -10.10 -1.83 -0.66
CA ILE A 79 -10.04 -3.16 -1.28
C ILE A 79 -11.30 -3.93 -0.87
N ASP A 80 -12.15 -4.20 -1.85
CA ASP A 80 -13.39 -4.94 -1.63
C ASP A 80 -13.12 -6.43 -1.40
N SER A 81 -14.02 -7.10 -0.69
CA SER A 81 -13.90 -8.54 -0.44
C SER A 81 -13.92 -9.38 -1.71
N GLY A 82 -14.53 -8.88 -2.79
CA GLY A 82 -14.56 -9.55 -4.10
C GLY A 82 -13.36 -9.28 -5.00
N TYR A 83 -12.50 -8.34 -4.62
CA TYR A 83 -11.38 -7.97 -5.47
C TYR A 83 -10.27 -9.03 -5.42
N ARG A 84 -9.83 -9.49 -6.58
CA ARG A 84 -8.78 -10.52 -6.71
C ARG A 84 -7.59 -10.04 -7.53
N GLY A 85 -7.62 -8.81 -7.99
CA GLY A 85 -6.51 -8.24 -8.74
C GLY A 85 -5.33 -7.86 -7.84
N GLU A 86 -4.24 -7.44 -8.49
CA GLU A 86 -3.08 -6.95 -7.78
C GLU A 86 -3.42 -5.64 -7.04
N ILE A 87 -2.94 -5.50 -5.82
CA ILE A 87 -3.04 -4.26 -5.08
C ILE A 87 -2.02 -3.29 -5.66
N LYS A 88 -2.51 -2.19 -6.21
CA LYS A 88 -1.68 -1.09 -6.71
C LYS A 88 -1.99 0.16 -5.91
N VAL A 89 -0.97 0.96 -5.66
CA VAL A 89 -1.10 2.13 -4.80
C VAL A 89 -0.85 3.40 -5.60
N ALA A 90 -1.81 4.32 -5.54
CA ALA A 90 -1.72 5.62 -6.21
C ALA A 90 -0.92 6.59 -5.34
N LEU A 91 0.39 6.56 -5.45
CA LEU A 91 1.28 7.44 -4.70
C LEU A 91 1.31 8.84 -5.28
N VAL A 92 1.49 9.83 -4.40
CA VAL A 92 1.68 11.23 -4.77
C VAL A 92 2.79 11.84 -3.91
N ASN A 93 3.61 12.67 -4.54
CA ASN A 93 4.62 13.46 -3.85
C ASN A 93 4.07 14.86 -3.56
N LEU A 94 3.80 15.14 -2.29
CA LEU A 94 3.30 16.45 -1.85
C LEU A 94 4.42 17.36 -1.34
N ASP A 95 5.67 16.93 -1.46
CA ASP A 95 6.84 17.74 -1.10
C ASP A 95 7.26 18.64 -2.26
N GLN A 96 8.21 19.52 -1.98
CA GLN A 96 8.88 20.37 -2.98
C GLN A 96 10.10 19.68 -3.59
N HIS A 97 10.51 18.53 -3.06
CA HIS A 97 11.66 17.72 -3.51
C HIS A 97 11.21 16.34 -3.93
N GLU A 98 11.92 15.76 -4.87
CA GLU A 98 11.65 14.38 -5.30
C GLU A 98 12.09 13.33 -4.27
#